data_c7c2244b1769f1381b2d5bad927c1cee
#
_entry.id   c7c2244b1769f1381b2d5bad927c1cee
#
_cell.length_a   1.000
_cell.length_b   1.000
_cell.length_c   1.000
_cell.angle_alpha   90.00
_cell.angle_beta   90.00
_cell.angle_gamma   90.00
#
_symmetry.space_group_name_H-M   'P 1'
#
loop_
_entity.id
_entity.type
_entity.pdbx_description
1 polymer ?
#
loop_
_entity_poly.entity_id
_entity_poly.type
_entity_poly.pdbx_seq_one_letter_code
_entity_poly.pdbx_strand_id
1 'polypeptide(L)'
;MKSFETNWTPFKLVAPERVTAGQPRTRLAEAVNNTGFKSGLWEVTPGRFTTAPQGFDEVIHIVSGSGVLRSTDGSSVELSPGVSFLMEDGFVGEWEIHEQLQKFYAKVPTAAG
;
A
#
# COMPACT_ATOMS: atom_id res chain seq x y z
N MET A 1 0.01 -20.78 17.92
CA MET A 1 -0.65 -19.87 16.96
C MET A 1 -0.90 -18.54 17.64
N LYS A 2 -0.67 -17.46 16.91
CA LYS A 2 -0.97 -16.10 17.41
C LYS A 2 -2.07 -15.48 16.54
N SER A 3 -3.05 -14.86 17.20
CA SER A 3 -4.02 -14.03 16.50
C SER A 3 -3.36 -12.71 16.12
N PHE A 4 -3.70 -12.20 14.94
CA PHE A 4 -3.26 -10.86 14.54
C PHE A 4 -4.16 -9.83 15.21
N GLU A 5 -3.57 -9.02 16.10
CA GLU A 5 -4.27 -7.92 16.75
C GLU A 5 -3.98 -6.63 15.98
N THR A 6 -5.03 -5.90 15.62
CA THR A 6 -4.90 -4.66 14.87
C THR A 6 -4.59 -3.50 15.82
N ASN A 7 -3.32 -3.21 15.99
CA ASN A 7 -2.85 -2.05 16.73
C ASN A 7 -2.48 -0.96 15.72
N TRP A 8 -3.48 -0.18 15.33
CA TRP A 8 -3.30 0.87 14.34
C TRP A 8 -2.47 2.03 14.87
N THR A 9 -1.51 2.49 14.05
CA THR A 9 -0.91 3.81 14.29
C THR A 9 -1.96 4.89 14.06
N PRO A 10 -1.79 6.10 14.60
CA PRO A 10 -2.66 7.22 14.24
C PRO A 10 -2.58 7.50 12.73
N PHE A 11 -3.67 7.98 12.15
CA PHE A 11 -3.63 8.50 10.78
C PHE A 11 -2.67 9.68 10.68
N LYS A 12 -1.91 9.74 9.60
CA LYS A 12 -1.05 10.86 9.28
C LYS A 12 -1.15 11.20 7.80
N LEU A 13 -0.99 12.46 7.47
CA LEU A 13 -1.02 12.91 6.07
C LEU A 13 0.10 12.23 5.27
N VAL A 14 -0.23 11.85 4.03
CA VAL A 14 0.80 11.49 3.06
C VAL A 14 1.69 12.70 2.83
N ALA A 15 3.00 12.48 2.67
CA ALA A 15 3.95 13.55 2.46
C ALA A 15 3.47 14.49 1.33
N PRO A 16 3.39 15.81 1.57
CA PRO A 16 2.80 16.75 0.61
C PRO A 16 3.40 16.68 -0.79
N GLU A 17 4.70 16.44 -0.90
CA GLU A 17 5.40 16.36 -2.19
C GLU A 17 4.95 15.16 -3.02
N ARG A 18 4.29 14.19 -2.42
CA ARG A 18 3.77 13.02 -3.13
C ARG A 18 2.29 13.17 -3.49
N VAL A 19 1.59 14.13 -2.88
CA VAL A 19 0.14 14.29 -3.07
C VAL A 19 -0.15 15.03 -4.35
N THR A 20 -1.04 14.46 -5.17
CA THR A 20 -1.49 15.08 -6.43
C THR A 20 -2.94 15.55 -6.36
N ALA A 21 -3.73 15.06 -5.42
CA ALA A 21 -5.09 15.54 -5.18
C ALA A 21 -5.57 15.16 -3.78
N GLY A 22 -6.35 16.04 -3.16
CA GLY A 22 -6.95 15.81 -1.86
C GLY A 22 -5.95 15.88 -0.70
N GLN A 23 -6.34 15.29 0.42
CA GLN A 23 -5.50 15.22 1.62
C GLN A 23 -5.51 13.79 2.16
N PRO A 24 -5.00 12.82 1.41
CA PRO A 24 -5.02 11.43 1.85
C PRO A 24 -4.19 11.24 3.12
N ARG A 25 -4.71 10.39 4.00
CA ARG A 25 -4.07 10.02 5.27
C ARG A 25 -3.89 8.51 5.31
N THR A 26 -2.82 8.06 5.91
CA THR A 26 -2.53 6.64 6.05
C THR A 26 -2.36 6.25 7.50
N ARG A 27 -2.62 4.99 7.78
CA ARG A 27 -2.27 4.34 9.05
C ARG A 27 -1.85 2.91 8.81
N LEU A 28 -1.17 2.33 9.78
CA LEU A 28 -0.53 1.04 9.64
C LEU A 28 -0.78 0.19 10.90
N ALA A 29 -1.03 -1.10 10.71
CA ALA A 29 -1.07 -2.09 11.78
C ALA A 29 -0.13 -3.23 11.41
N GLU A 30 1.07 -3.24 11.98
CA GLU A 30 2.07 -4.27 11.67
C GLU A 30 1.70 -5.61 12.29
N ALA A 31 1.84 -6.69 11.52
CA ALA A 31 1.72 -8.06 11.99
C ALA A 31 3.11 -8.66 12.23
N VAL A 32 4.00 -8.52 11.25
CA VAL A 32 5.39 -9.01 11.32
C VAL A 32 6.31 -7.90 10.86
N ASN A 33 7.39 -7.68 11.59
CA ASN A 33 8.41 -6.70 11.22
C ASN A 33 9.78 -7.21 11.64
N ASN A 34 10.49 -7.80 10.69
CA ASN A 34 11.88 -8.24 10.89
C ASN A 34 12.70 -7.96 9.63
N THR A 35 13.98 -8.34 9.63
CA THR A 35 14.88 -7.99 8.54
C THR A 35 14.57 -8.68 7.22
N GLY A 36 13.91 -9.82 7.25
CA GLY A 36 13.61 -10.61 6.04
C GLY A 36 12.16 -10.57 5.61
N PHE A 37 11.28 -9.93 6.40
CA PHE A 37 9.86 -9.98 6.12
C PHE A 37 9.10 -8.93 6.91
N LYS A 38 8.19 -8.25 6.24
CA LYS A 38 7.26 -7.32 6.89
C LYS A 38 5.86 -7.58 6.35
N SER A 39 4.87 -7.61 7.22
CA SER A 39 3.49 -7.73 6.80
C SER A 39 2.55 -7.04 7.77
N GLY A 40 1.35 -6.74 7.31
CA GLY A 40 0.33 -6.11 8.12
C GLY A 40 -0.82 -5.59 7.29
N LEU A 41 -1.54 -4.64 7.89
CA LEU A 41 -2.64 -3.92 7.24
C LEU A 41 -2.24 -2.46 7.08
N TRP A 42 -2.60 -1.90 5.96
CA TRP A 42 -2.42 -0.49 5.65
C TRP A 42 -3.76 0.07 5.20
N GLU A 43 -4.06 1.26 5.66
CA GLU A 43 -5.33 1.90 5.35
C GLU A 43 -5.10 3.33 4.90
N VAL A 44 -5.85 3.77 3.91
CA VAL A 44 -5.71 5.10 3.33
C VAL A 44 -7.08 5.72 3.04
N THR A 45 -7.20 7.01 3.33
CA THR A 45 -8.39 7.80 3.01
C THR A 45 -8.34 8.30 1.57
N PRO A 46 -9.48 8.73 1.00
CA PRO A 46 -9.53 9.19 -0.39
C PRO A 46 -8.54 10.29 -0.74
N GLY A 47 -8.03 10.24 -1.95
CA GLY A 47 -7.08 11.19 -2.51
C GLY A 47 -6.20 10.53 -3.57
N ARG A 48 -5.22 11.28 -4.07
CA ARG A 48 -4.27 10.80 -5.06
C ARG A 48 -2.85 11.12 -4.62
N PHE A 49 -1.96 10.16 -4.78
CA PHE A 49 -0.55 10.36 -4.41
C PHE A 49 0.34 9.36 -5.12
N THR A 50 1.59 9.77 -5.33
CA THR A 50 2.57 8.93 -6.01
C THR A 50 3.15 7.89 -5.07
N THR A 51 3.63 6.78 -5.66
CA THR A 51 4.35 5.76 -4.89
C THR A 51 5.74 6.26 -4.51
N ALA A 52 6.29 5.73 -3.42
CA ALA A 52 7.66 6.00 -3.00
C ALA A 52 8.56 4.84 -3.40
N PRO A 53 9.86 5.11 -3.67
CA PRO A 53 10.84 4.03 -3.87
C PRO A 53 10.89 3.13 -2.64
N GLN A 54 11.01 1.82 -2.82
CA GLN A 54 10.86 0.88 -1.71
C GLN A 54 12.09 0.02 -1.42
N GLY A 55 12.68 -0.62 -2.41
CA GLY A 55 13.78 -1.57 -2.20
C GLY A 55 13.31 -2.98 -1.84
N PHE A 56 12.05 -3.30 -2.08
CA PHE A 56 11.47 -4.62 -1.84
C PHE A 56 10.29 -4.86 -2.79
N ASP A 57 9.91 -6.13 -2.93
CA ASP A 57 8.68 -6.52 -3.60
C ASP A 57 7.55 -6.53 -2.58
N GLU A 58 6.37 -6.13 -3.00
CA GLU A 58 5.21 -6.08 -2.12
C GLU A 58 4.05 -6.87 -2.72
N VAL A 59 3.61 -7.91 -2.00
CA VAL A 59 2.37 -8.62 -2.32
C VAL A 59 1.24 -7.88 -1.65
N ILE A 60 0.20 -7.55 -2.41
CA ILE A 60 -0.92 -6.75 -1.94
C ILE A 60 -2.21 -7.51 -2.16
N HIS A 61 -3.07 -7.49 -1.14
CA HIS A 61 -4.44 -7.99 -1.22
C HIS A 61 -5.38 -6.92 -0.72
N ILE A 62 -6.34 -6.51 -1.55
CA ILE A 62 -7.31 -5.48 -1.17
C ILE A 62 -8.40 -6.11 -0.32
N VAL A 63 -8.56 -5.60 0.89
CA VAL A 63 -9.56 -6.06 1.86
C VAL A 63 -10.88 -5.30 1.70
N SER A 64 -10.79 -3.97 1.55
CA SER A 64 -11.98 -3.11 1.42
C SER A 64 -11.62 -1.81 0.71
N GLY A 65 -12.63 -1.09 0.26
CA GLY A 65 -12.45 0.18 -0.41
C GLY A 65 -12.38 0.06 -1.92
N SER A 66 -12.07 1.16 -2.59
CA SER A 66 -11.99 1.20 -4.06
C SER A 66 -11.01 2.26 -4.54
N GLY A 67 -10.50 2.06 -5.74
CA GLY A 67 -9.59 2.99 -6.38
C GLY A 67 -8.89 2.36 -7.58
N VAL A 68 -7.80 2.98 -7.99
CA VAL A 68 -6.97 2.52 -9.11
C VAL A 68 -5.50 2.77 -8.74
N LEU A 69 -4.64 1.82 -9.05
CA LEU A 69 -3.19 2.01 -9.04
C LEU A 69 -2.72 2.04 -10.48
N ARG A 70 -2.12 3.15 -10.89
CA ARG A 70 -1.61 3.34 -12.26
C ARG A 70 -0.09 3.34 -12.27
N SER A 71 0.48 2.57 -13.18
CA SER A 71 1.92 2.57 -13.42
C SER A 71 2.27 3.63 -14.48
N THR A 72 3.47 4.16 -14.40
CA THR A 72 4.00 5.08 -15.44
C THR A 72 4.20 4.38 -16.79
N ASP A 73 4.20 3.04 -16.83
CA ASP A 73 4.27 2.27 -18.09
C ASP A 73 2.92 2.18 -18.80
N GLY A 74 1.86 2.75 -18.24
CA GLY A 74 0.52 2.73 -18.83
C GLY A 74 -0.38 1.61 -18.32
N SER A 75 0.15 0.64 -17.55
CA SER A 75 -0.67 -0.40 -16.96
C SER A 75 -1.41 0.11 -15.72
N SER A 76 -2.49 -0.54 -15.34
CA SER A 76 -3.25 -0.19 -14.15
C SER A 76 -3.93 -1.41 -13.53
N VAL A 77 -4.21 -1.31 -12.23
CA VAL A 77 -4.97 -2.31 -11.48
C VAL A 77 -6.16 -1.61 -10.82
N GLU A 78 -7.36 -2.12 -11.06
CA GLU A 78 -8.53 -1.69 -10.31
C GLU A 78 -8.47 -2.27 -8.90
N LEU A 79 -8.64 -1.40 -7.91
CA LEU A 79 -8.58 -1.77 -6.50
C LEU A 79 -9.99 -1.99 -5.98
N SER A 80 -10.33 -3.24 -5.70
CA SER A 80 -11.60 -3.63 -5.12
C SER A 80 -11.40 -4.85 -4.22
N PRO A 81 -12.31 -5.11 -3.27
CA PRO A 81 -12.15 -6.23 -2.35
C PRO A 81 -11.90 -7.55 -3.08
N GLY A 82 -10.88 -8.27 -2.65
CA GLY A 82 -10.50 -9.56 -3.22
C GLY A 82 -9.42 -9.51 -4.30
N VAL A 83 -9.08 -8.34 -4.81
CA VAL A 83 -8.02 -8.19 -5.80
C VAL A 83 -6.65 -8.34 -5.14
N SER A 84 -5.79 -9.17 -5.73
CA SER A 84 -4.42 -9.37 -5.28
C SER A 84 -3.45 -9.12 -6.43
N PHE A 85 -2.30 -8.53 -6.13
CA PHE A 85 -1.28 -8.28 -7.15
C PHE A 85 0.10 -8.10 -6.50
N LEU A 86 1.13 -8.14 -7.35
CA LEU A 86 2.51 -7.92 -6.95
C LEU A 86 2.96 -6.55 -7.43
N MET A 87 3.44 -5.73 -6.49
CA MET A 87 4.10 -4.47 -6.81
C MET A 87 5.61 -4.69 -6.64
N GLU A 88 6.31 -4.83 -7.76
CA GLU A 88 7.73 -5.13 -7.75
C GLU A 88 8.57 -3.93 -7.32
N ASP A 89 9.75 -4.20 -6.79
CA ASP A 89 10.73 -3.17 -6.47
C ASP A 89 10.99 -2.29 -7.70
N GLY A 90 11.07 -1.00 -7.47
CA GLY A 90 11.23 -0.04 -8.56
C GLY A 90 9.93 0.41 -9.21
N PHE A 91 8.78 -0.10 -8.78
CA PHE A 91 7.50 0.36 -9.29
C PHE A 91 7.34 1.87 -9.09
N VAL A 92 6.93 2.55 -10.15
CA VAL A 92 6.63 3.99 -10.15
C VAL A 92 5.22 4.19 -10.67
N GLY A 93 4.39 4.83 -9.87
CA GLY A 93 3.00 5.04 -10.25
C GLY A 93 2.26 5.95 -9.28
N GLU A 94 0.94 5.91 -9.39
CA GLU A 94 0.05 6.76 -8.61
C GLU A 94 -1.13 5.97 -8.07
N TRP A 95 -1.38 6.14 -6.77
CA TRP A 95 -2.60 5.66 -6.12
C TRP A 95 -3.70 6.70 -6.30
N GLU A 96 -4.85 6.27 -6.78
CA GLU A 96 -6.06 7.07 -6.79
C GLU A 96 -7.10 6.34 -5.95
N ILE A 97 -7.40 6.88 -4.77
CA ILE A 97 -8.30 6.24 -3.81
C ILE A 97 -9.65 6.93 -3.86
N HIS A 98 -10.69 6.19 -4.20
CA HIS A 98 -12.07 6.69 -4.30
C HIS A 98 -12.83 6.52 -2.99
N GLU A 99 -12.75 5.34 -2.38
CA GLU A 99 -13.31 5.05 -1.06
C GLU A 99 -12.18 4.60 -0.15
N GLN A 100 -12.27 4.93 1.14
CA GLN A 100 -11.27 4.53 2.11
C GLN A 100 -10.90 3.06 1.90
N LEU A 101 -9.62 2.79 1.74
CA LEU A 101 -9.12 1.50 1.29
C LEU A 101 -8.25 0.86 2.35
N GLN A 102 -8.46 -0.45 2.56
CA GLN A 102 -7.61 -1.26 3.41
C GLN A 102 -6.96 -2.34 2.56
N LYS A 103 -5.66 -2.52 2.70
CA LYS A 103 -4.93 -3.63 2.08
C LYS A 103 -4.16 -4.43 3.13
N PHE A 104 -4.07 -5.73 2.90
CA PHE A 104 -3.05 -6.57 3.52
C PHE A 104 -1.81 -6.51 2.64
N TYR A 105 -0.62 -6.40 3.25
CA TYR A 105 0.63 -6.38 2.52
C TYR A 105 1.64 -7.37 3.10
N ALA A 106 2.48 -7.89 2.23
CA ALA A 106 3.66 -8.67 2.60
C ALA A 106 4.83 -8.16 1.78
N LYS A 107 5.88 -7.68 2.45
CA LYS A 107 7.07 -7.09 1.83
C LYS A 107 8.25 -8.00 2.03
N VAL A 108 8.91 -8.34 0.92
CA VAL A 108 10.14 -9.13 0.94
C VAL A 108 11.25 -8.34 0.28
N PRO A 109 12.45 -8.28 0.88
CA PRO A 109 13.59 -7.63 0.24
C PRO A 109 13.85 -8.28 -1.12
N THR A 110 14.09 -7.44 -2.12
CA THR A 110 14.48 -7.94 -3.44
C THR A 110 15.83 -8.63 -3.30
N ALA A 111 15.95 -9.83 -3.87
CA ALA A 111 17.22 -10.53 -3.87
C ALA A 111 18.29 -9.66 -4.53
N ALA A 112 19.40 -9.44 -3.85
CA ALA A 112 20.53 -8.74 -4.42
C ALA A 112 21.04 -9.58 -5.60
N GLY A 113 20.76 -9.09 -6.78
CA GLY A 113 21.19 -9.72 -8.02
C GLY A 113 22.68 -9.54 -8.24
#